data_66ec492e35531b10e5177b65a9b1429f
#
_entry.id   66ec492e35531b10e5177b65a9b1429f
#
_cell.length_a   1.000
_cell.length_b   1.000
_cell.length_c   1.000
_cell.angle_alpha   90.00
_cell.angle_beta   90.00
_cell.angle_gamma   90.00
#
_symmetry.space_group_name_H-M   'P 1'
#
loop_
_entity.id
_entity.type
_entity.pdbx_description
1 polymer ?
#
loop_
_entity_poly.entity_id
_entity_poly.type
_entity_poly.pdbx_seq_one_letter_code
_entity_poly.pdbx_strand_id
1 'polypeptide(L)'
;MMKKIICLMLLIFVLCSCNVGDSTSDDTDNNNQDNTQDNTNNNENTNTPGNNVEESKEVTTTFGNFTISSLNSNAYSKNGQTITFTKAGEYTVSGSFEGSLVFNVDSKESVTLYLNNAKITSVDNHTIYWMNNTGKIEVKAMENTVNEITVKVHAMNLYSAIESENNIEIGGSGKLTINGGQRHAVKGSNIEIKGNVDLTIEAIKDGLHGKQVLITGGNTKINNCTDAIQVDVNSSNLKGTITIEEGNLTINNCKRAFKATTSVTIKQLAGCTIIIKVNNTETLFETAKINYVNGTFLVDGLAYKK
;
A
#
# COMPACT_ATOMS: atom_id res chain seq x y z
N MET A 1 31.34 41.01 8.86
CA MET A 1 31.35 40.58 7.45
C MET A 1 30.30 39.47 7.29
N MET A 2 29.11 39.82 6.85
CA MET A 2 28.01 38.87 6.63
C MET A 2 28.06 38.43 5.18
N LYS A 3 28.19 37.09 4.91
CA LYS A 3 28.00 36.52 3.61
C LYS A 3 26.56 35.99 3.51
N LYS A 4 25.76 36.65 2.69
CA LYS A 4 24.42 36.19 2.29
C LYS A 4 24.58 35.04 1.30
N ILE A 5 24.02 33.88 1.62
CA ILE A 5 23.83 32.76 0.68
C ILE A 5 22.40 32.82 0.19
N ILE A 6 22.26 33.12 -1.10
CA ILE A 6 20.99 33.12 -1.82
C ILE A 6 20.75 31.68 -2.24
N CYS A 7 19.69 31.07 -1.72
CA CYS A 7 19.22 29.75 -2.16
C CYS A 7 18.22 29.94 -3.29
N LEU A 8 18.59 29.51 -4.49
CA LEU A 8 17.77 29.55 -5.71
C LEU A 8 16.81 28.37 -5.70
N MET A 9 15.51 28.62 -5.49
CA MET A 9 14.47 27.59 -5.68
C MET A 9 14.19 27.41 -7.18
N LEU A 10 14.49 26.22 -7.68
CA LEU A 10 14.10 25.80 -9.03
C LEU A 10 12.69 25.20 -8.97
N LEU A 11 11.73 25.94 -9.49
CA LEU A 11 10.34 25.50 -9.62
C LEU A 11 10.20 24.74 -10.96
N ILE A 12 10.04 23.43 -10.91
CA ILE A 12 9.76 22.62 -12.11
C ILE A 12 8.25 22.51 -12.26
N PHE A 13 7.69 23.20 -13.25
CA PHE A 13 6.33 23.00 -13.72
C PHE A 13 6.30 21.82 -14.70
N VAL A 14 5.59 20.75 -14.34
CA VAL A 14 5.22 19.71 -15.28
C VAL A 14 3.90 20.10 -15.94
N LEU A 15 3.97 20.50 -17.20
CA LEU A 15 2.80 20.76 -18.03
C LEU A 15 2.25 19.42 -18.55
N CYS A 16 1.06 19.07 -18.12
CA CYS A 16 0.28 17.98 -18.70
C CYS A 16 -0.42 18.53 -19.96
N SER A 17 0.04 18.13 -21.16
CA SER A 17 -0.62 18.48 -22.42
C SER A 17 -1.67 17.44 -22.78
N CYS A 18 -2.94 17.79 -22.66
CA CYS A 18 -4.04 17.04 -23.28
C CYS A 18 -4.07 17.37 -24.77
N ASN A 19 -3.93 16.36 -25.64
CA ASN A 19 -4.14 16.45 -27.07
C ASN A 19 -5.61 16.17 -27.36
N VAL A 20 -6.35 17.22 -27.75
CA VAL A 20 -7.70 17.13 -28.32
C VAL A 20 -7.53 17.06 -29.82
N GLY A 21 -7.90 15.96 -30.44
CA GLY A 21 -7.97 15.83 -31.88
C GLY A 21 -9.27 16.46 -32.40
N ASP A 22 -9.15 17.40 -33.26
CA ASP A 22 -10.27 17.97 -34.02
C ASP A 22 -10.27 17.40 -35.44
N SER A 23 -11.44 16.94 -35.85
CA SER A 23 -11.74 16.40 -37.18
C SER A 23 -12.34 17.49 -38.07
N THR A 24 -11.75 17.76 -39.23
CA THR A 24 -12.48 18.39 -40.34
C THR A 24 -12.16 17.67 -41.63
N SER A 25 -13.23 17.25 -42.26
CA SER A 25 -13.38 16.77 -43.61
C SER A 25 -13.01 17.86 -44.67
N ASP A 26 -12.47 17.48 -45.79
CA ASP A 26 -13.03 17.91 -47.07
C ASP A 26 -12.53 17.07 -48.27
N ASP A 27 -13.47 16.90 -49.19
CA ASP A 27 -13.48 16.18 -50.45
C ASP A 27 -12.45 16.66 -51.47
N THR A 28 -12.00 15.80 -52.39
CA THR A 28 -12.27 15.95 -53.85
C THR A 28 -11.73 14.76 -54.66
N ASP A 29 -12.59 14.37 -55.60
CA ASP A 29 -12.48 13.43 -56.72
C ASP A 29 -11.15 13.43 -57.50
N ASN A 30 -10.71 12.26 -58.04
CA ASN A 30 -10.82 12.01 -59.47
C ASN A 30 -10.36 10.61 -59.91
N ASN A 31 -11.15 10.07 -60.80
CA ASN A 31 -10.98 8.90 -61.66
C ASN A 31 -9.59 8.74 -62.34
N ASN A 32 -9.09 7.50 -62.50
CA ASN A 32 -9.03 6.89 -63.83
C ASN A 32 -8.70 5.39 -63.77
N GLN A 33 -9.43 4.68 -64.59
CA GLN A 33 -9.16 3.28 -64.98
C GLN A 33 -7.84 3.19 -65.76
N ASP A 34 -7.09 2.11 -65.60
CA ASP A 34 -6.74 1.28 -66.73
C ASP A 34 -6.29 -0.13 -66.35
N ASN A 35 -6.62 -1.05 -67.19
CA ASN A 35 -6.50 -2.48 -67.19
C ASN A 35 -5.13 -2.87 -67.76
N THR A 36 -4.39 -3.78 -67.12
CA THR A 36 -3.66 -4.81 -67.90
C THR A 36 -3.18 -5.93 -66.96
N GLN A 37 -3.59 -7.13 -67.31
CA GLN A 37 -3.01 -8.40 -66.80
C GLN A 37 -1.53 -8.49 -67.20
N ASP A 38 -0.70 -8.91 -66.29
CA ASP A 38 0.35 -9.86 -66.64
C ASP A 38 0.78 -10.75 -65.48
N ASN A 39 1.02 -11.97 -65.86
CA ASN A 39 1.18 -13.14 -65.04
C ASN A 39 2.69 -13.41 -64.91
N THR A 40 3.27 -13.26 -63.72
CA THR A 40 4.57 -13.91 -63.44
C THR A 40 4.66 -14.33 -61.98
N ASN A 41 4.76 -15.64 -61.83
CA ASN A 41 5.16 -16.32 -60.59
C ASN A 41 6.53 -15.81 -60.14
N ASN A 42 6.59 -15.24 -58.93
CA ASN A 42 7.82 -15.24 -58.15
C ASN A 42 7.51 -15.53 -56.70
N ASN A 43 7.98 -16.69 -56.33
CA ASN A 43 7.97 -17.26 -55.01
C ASN A 43 9.04 -16.53 -54.19
N GLU A 44 8.66 -15.45 -53.47
CA GLU A 44 9.53 -14.85 -52.45
C GLU A 44 9.00 -15.21 -51.09
N ASN A 45 9.77 -16.12 -50.48
CA ASN A 45 9.65 -16.53 -49.10
C ASN A 45 10.10 -15.36 -48.18
N THR A 46 9.20 -14.44 -47.88
CA THR A 46 9.43 -13.43 -46.84
C THR A 46 9.13 -14.05 -45.49
N ASN A 47 10.18 -14.62 -44.87
CA ASN A 47 10.21 -14.87 -43.44
C ASN A 47 10.11 -13.52 -42.73
N THR A 48 8.91 -13.07 -42.43
CA THR A 48 8.66 -12.05 -41.42
C THR A 48 8.95 -12.73 -40.09
N PRO A 49 9.89 -12.23 -39.26
CA PRO A 49 10.02 -12.73 -37.89
C PRO A 49 8.73 -12.40 -37.16
N GLY A 50 7.89 -13.40 -36.97
CA GLY A 50 6.77 -13.28 -36.05
C GLY A 50 7.37 -12.99 -34.67
N ASN A 51 7.14 -11.79 -34.16
CA ASN A 51 7.28 -11.50 -32.75
C ASN A 51 6.29 -12.41 -32.00
N ASN A 52 6.73 -13.61 -31.66
CA ASN A 52 6.08 -14.39 -30.65
C ASN A 52 6.31 -13.66 -29.31
N VAL A 53 5.44 -12.71 -29.02
CA VAL A 53 5.24 -12.26 -27.65
C VAL A 53 4.64 -13.48 -26.93
N GLU A 54 5.46 -14.27 -26.26
CA GLU A 54 4.95 -15.26 -25.32
C GLU A 54 4.13 -14.51 -24.29
N GLU A 55 2.81 -14.66 -24.34
CA GLU A 55 1.95 -14.20 -23.28
C GLU A 55 2.42 -14.88 -22.00
N SER A 56 2.92 -14.10 -21.04
CA SER A 56 3.36 -14.61 -19.75
C SER A 56 2.15 -15.22 -19.04
N LYS A 57 2.10 -16.54 -18.99
CA LYS A 57 1.00 -17.27 -18.36
C LYS A 57 1.14 -17.22 -16.85
N GLU A 58 0.06 -16.89 -16.17
CA GLU A 58 -0.01 -16.94 -14.71
C GLU A 58 0.30 -18.36 -14.19
N VAL A 59 1.24 -18.45 -13.26
CA VAL A 59 1.65 -19.68 -12.59
C VAL A 59 1.00 -19.72 -11.21
N THR A 60 0.29 -20.79 -10.92
CA THR A 60 -0.36 -21.04 -9.63
C THR A 60 0.33 -22.18 -8.91
N THR A 61 0.69 -21.97 -7.64
CA THR A 61 1.27 -22.98 -6.76
C THR A 61 0.45 -23.10 -5.48
N THR A 62 0.18 -24.33 -5.05
CA THR A 62 -0.62 -24.62 -3.87
C THR A 62 0.23 -25.27 -2.78
N PHE A 63 0.11 -24.78 -1.56
CA PHE A 63 0.76 -25.30 -0.34
C PHE A 63 -0.34 -25.67 0.68
N GLY A 64 -0.84 -26.90 0.60
CA GLY A 64 -2.01 -27.33 1.38
C GLY A 64 -3.27 -26.55 0.98
N ASN A 65 -3.80 -25.76 1.90
CA ASN A 65 -4.99 -24.91 1.67
C ASN A 65 -4.63 -23.47 1.26
N PHE A 66 -3.37 -23.20 0.93
CA PHE A 66 -2.89 -21.87 0.57
C PHE A 66 -2.37 -21.87 -0.86
N THR A 67 -2.83 -20.92 -1.65
CA THR A 67 -2.49 -20.81 -3.07
C THR A 67 -1.83 -19.46 -3.35
N ILE A 68 -0.81 -19.48 -4.20
CA ILE A 68 -0.12 -18.30 -4.71
C ILE A 68 -0.18 -18.32 -6.22
N SER A 69 -0.67 -17.25 -6.83
CA SER A 69 -0.66 -17.01 -8.28
C SER A 69 0.22 -15.82 -8.62
N SER A 70 1.01 -15.93 -9.69
CA SER A 70 1.89 -14.86 -10.20
C SER A 70 2.27 -15.10 -11.65
N LEU A 71 2.58 -14.04 -12.37
CA LEU A 71 3.22 -14.11 -13.70
C LEU A 71 4.70 -14.50 -13.63
N ASN A 72 5.31 -14.45 -12.45
CA ASN A 72 6.71 -14.75 -12.22
C ASN A 72 6.91 -16.23 -11.83
N SER A 73 7.37 -17.06 -12.75
CA SER A 73 7.80 -18.42 -12.41
C SER A 73 9.04 -18.41 -11.50
N ASN A 74 9.14 -19.38 -10.59
CA ASN A 74 10.28 -19.51 -9.66
C ASN A 74 10.58 -18.25 -8.83
N ALA A 75 9.52 -17.50 -8.49
CA ALA A 75 9.64 -16.26 -7.74
C ALA A 75 9.59 -16.45 -6.22
N TYR A 76 9.25 -17.62 -5.77
CA TYR A 76 9.14 -17.95 -4.36
C TYR A 76 9.47 -19.41 -4.07
N SER A 77 9.86 -19.68 -2.84
CA SER A 77 10.12 -21.03 -2.32
C SER A 77 9.56 -21.18 -0.92
N LYS A 78 9.21 -22.41 -0.53
CA LYS A 78 8.72 -22.73 0.81
C LYS A 78 9.73 -23.58 1.56
N ASN A 79 10.09 -23.14 2.77
CA ASN A 79 10.90 -23.92 3.71
C ASN A 79 10.20 -23.91 5.08
N GLY A 80 9.77 -25.07 5.54
CA GLY A 80 8.98 -25.20 6.76
C GLY A 80 7.70 -24.33 6.71
N GLN A 81 7.57 -23.43 7.67
CA GLN A 81 6.47 -22.47 7.77
C GLN A 81 6.80 -21.09 7.17
N THR A 82 7.83 -21.00 6.33
CA THR A 82 8.21 -19.75 5.67
C THR A 82 8.11 -19.90 4.16
N ILE A 83 7.41 -18.96 3.51
CA ILE A 83 7.42 -18.78 2.06
C ILE A 83 8.23 -17.53 1.79
N THR A 84 9.35 -17.69 1.05
CA THR A 84 10.24 -16.59 0.70
C THR A 84 10.05 -16.20 -0.76
N PHE A 85 9.71 -14.96 -1.00
CA PHE A 85 9.59 -14.34 -2.32
C PHE A 85 10.93 -13.67 -2.66
N THR A 86 11.45 -13.91 -3.85
CA THR A 86 12.78 -13.45 -4.30
C THR A 86 12.74 -12.54 -5.52
N LYS A 87 11.56 -12.31 -6.10
CA LYS A 87 11.37 -11.41 -7.25
C LYS A 87 10.31 -10.37 -6.92
N ALA A 88 10.48 -9.18 -7.46
CA ALA A 88 9.45 -8.15 -7.49
C ALA A 88 8.29 -8.55 -8.39
N GLY A 89 7.16 -7.89 -8.26
CA GLY A 89 5.97 -8.11 -9.08
C GLY A 89 4.70 -8.30 -8.28
N GLU A 90 3.71 -8.88 -8.91
CA GLU A 90 2.37 -9.06 -8.37
C GLU A 90 2.14 -10.52 -7.97
N TYR A 91 1.59 -10.71 -6.79
CA TYR A 91 1.25 -12.01 -6.22
C TYR A 91 -0.16 -11.98 -5.67
N THR A 92 -1.00 -12.93 -6.09
CA THR A 92 -2.31 -13.15 -5.49
C THR A 92 -2.25 -14.34 -4.57
N VAL A 93 -2.65 -14.16 -3.31
CA VAL A 93 -2.67 -15.23 -2.32
C VAL A 93 -4.10 -15.49 -1.84
N SER A 94 -4.43 -16.76 -1.64
CA SER A 94 -5.75 -17.18 -1.16
C SER A 94 -5.66 -18.39 -0.25
N GLY A 95 -6.74 -18.60 0.56
CA GLY A 95 -6.82 -19.72 1.49
C GLY A 95 -6.07 -19.47 2.80
N SER A 96 -5.74 -20.53 3.53
CA SER A 96 -5.17 -20.44 4.89
C SER A 96 -3.75 -20.93 4.95
N PHE A 97 -2.87 -20.15 5.58
CA PHE A 97 -1.47 -20.49 5.80
C PHE A 97 -1.06 -20.21 7.25
N GLU A 98 -0.49 -21.23 7.90
CA GLU A 98 0.20 -21.05 9.17
C GLU A 98 1.70 -20.91 8.92
N GLY A 99 2.19 -19.67 9.03
CA GLY A 99 3.59 -19.34 8.77
C GLY A 99 3.78 -17.89 8.35
N SER A 100 4.92 -17.61 7.76
CA SER A 100 5.39 -16.27 7.38
C SER A 100 5.58 -16.14 5.88
N LEU A 101 5.15 -15.01 5.32
CA LEU A 101 5.50 -14.57 3.98
C LEU A 101 6.67 -13.59 4.09
N VAL A 102 7.83 -13.98 3.59
CA VAL A 102 9.05 -13.19 3.66
C VAL A 102 9.43 -12.72 2.25
N PHE A 103 9.57 -11.41 2.08
CA PHE A 103 9.98 -10.81 0.82
C PHE A 103 11.46 -10.43 0.90
N ASN A 104 12.30 -11.22 0.27
CA ASN A 104 13.74 -11.01 0.12
C ASN A 104 14.06 -10.64 -1.34
N VAL A 105 13.58 -9.48 -1.75
CA VAL A 105 13.66 -9.00 -3.13
C VAL A 105 14.76 -7.96 -3.22
N ASP A 106 15.84 -8.30 -3.91
CA ASP A 106 16.99 -7.42 -4.13
C ASP A 106 16.75 -6.49 -5.34
N SER A 107 15.72 -5.66 -5.25
CA SER A 107 15.43 -4.67 -6.28
C SER A 107 14.78 -3.42 -5.68
N LYS A 108 14.85 -2.30 -6.43
CA LYS A 108 14.12 -1.07 -6.08
C LYS A 108 12.64 -1.14 -6.50
N GLU A 109 12.24 -2.21 -7.15
CA GLU A 109 10.87 -2.43 -7.61
C GLU A 109 9.96 -2.80 -6.44
N SER A 110 8.68 -2.60 -6.64
CA SER A 110 7.66 -2.88 -5.64
C SER A 110 7.15 -4.30 -5.76
N VAL A 111 6.65 -4.82 -4.65
CA VAL A 111 5.80 -6.01 -4.64
C VAL A 111 4.38 -5.61 -4.31
N THR A 112 3.42 -6.10 -5.08
CA THR A 112 2.01 -6.02 -4.77
C THR A 112 1.50 -7.39 -4.35
N LEU A 113 1.02 -7.49 -3.12
CA LEU A 113 0.38 -8.68 -2.57
C LEU A 113 -1.14 -8.49 -2.54
N TYR A 114 -1.83 -9.14 -3.46
CA TYR A 114 -3.27 -9.20 -3.49
C TYR A 114 -3.76 -10.31 -2.55
N LEU A 115 -4.68 -9.96 -1.66
CA LEU A 115 -5.31 -10.88 -0.72
C LEU A 115 -6.71 -11.23 -1.23
N ASN A 116 -6.92 -12.51 -1.52
CA ASN A 116 -8.19 -13.06 -2.03
C ASN A 116 -8.72 -14.12 -1.07
N ASN A 117 -9.46 -13.72 -0.05
CA ASN A 117 -9.90 -14.58 1.04
C ASN A 117 -8.73 -15.33 1.71
N ALA A 118 -7.65 -14.59 1.95
CA ALA A 118 -6.43 -15.10 2.56
C ALA A 118 -6.46 -14.95 4.08
N LYS A 119 -6.15 -16.04 4.78
CA LYS A 119 -5.92 -16.05 6.22
C LYS A 119 -4.50 -16.52 6.51
N ILE A 120 -3.65 -15.62 6.98
CA ILE A 120 -2.24 -15.89 7.23
C ILE A 120 -1.95 -15.66 8.71
N THR A 121 -1.40 -16.67 9.37
CA THR A 121 -1.16 -16.63 10.81
C THR A 121 0.25 -17.11 11.13
N SER A 122 1.05 -16.29 11.78
CA SER A 122 2.37 -16.70 12.30
C SER A 122 2.35 -16.86 13.83
N VAL A 123 3.31 -17.61 14.35
CA VAL A 123 3.49 -17.83 15.81
C VAL A 123 4.77 -17.17 16.29
N ASP A 124 5.89 -17.48 15.67
CA ASP A 124 7.23 -17.10 16.13
C ASP A 124 7.99 -16.25 15.09
N ASN A 125 7.26 -15.48 14.30
CA ASN A 125 7.82 -14.57 13.30
C ASN A 125 6.80 -13.50 12.90
N HIS A 126 7.23 -12.49 12.12
CA HIS A 126 6.32 -11.61 11.40
C HIS A 126 5.44 -12.43 10.46
N THR A 127 4.18 -12.05 10.30
CA THR A 127 3.30 -12.75 9.35
C THR A 127 3.64 -12.34 7.92
N ILE A 128 3.91 -11.05 7.69
CA ILE A 128 4.45 -10.51 6.45
C ILE A 128 5.71 -9.72 6.79
N TYR A 129 6.84 -10.09 6.20
CA TYR A 129 8.12 -9.45 6.46
C TYR A 129 8.85 -9.08 5.17
N TRP A 130 9.13 -7.79 5.00
CA TRP A 130 9.97 -7.27 3.94
C TRP A 130 11.40 -7.06 4.47
N MET A 131 12.34 -7.91 4.04
CA MET A 131 13.69 -7.96 4.60
C MET A 131 14.62 -6.86 4.07
N ASN A 132 14.43 -6.40 2.84
CA ASN A 132 15.36 -5.50 2.16
C ASN A 132 14.89 -4.05 2.20
N ASN A 133 15.85 -3.10 2.22
CA ASN A 133 15.60 -1.68 2.38
C ASN A 133 15.32 -0.95 1.05
N THR A 134 14.88 -1.63 0.01
CA THR A 134 14.64 -1.07 -1.31
C THR A 134 13.23 -1.40 -1.79
N GLY A 135 12.63 -0.50 -2.56
CA GLY A 135 11.27 -0.67 -3.04
C GLY A 135 10.19 -0.46 -1.96
N LYS A 136 8.99 -0.95 -2.21
CA LYS A 136 7.86 -0.93 -1.28
C LYS A 136 7.06 -2.22 -1.36
N ILE A 137 6.32 -2.54 -0.30
CA ILE A 137 5.29 -3.55 -0.34
C ILE A 137 3.91 -2.89 -0.33
N GLU A 138 3.06 -3.30 -1.28
CA GLU A 138 1.65 -2.97 -1.31
C GLU A 138 0.84 -4.20 -0.91
N VAL A 139 0.00 -4.09 0.11
CA VAL A 139 -0.93 -5.14 0.56
C VAL A 139 -2.33 -4.70 0.19
N LYS A 140 -2.97 -5.39 -0.73
CA LYS A 140 -4.28 -5.03 -1.28
C LYS A 140 -5.33 -6.10 -1.01
N ALA A 141 -6.34 -5.77 -0.22
CA ALA A 141 -7.53 -6.60 -0.09
C ALA A 141 -8.39 -6.49 -1.36
N MET A 142 -8.60 -7.62 -2.04
CA MET A 142 -9.42 -7.64 -3.26
C MET A 142 -10.89 -7.39 -2.93
N GLU A 143 -11.62 -6.85 -3.89
CA GLU A 143 -13.03 -6.55 -3.74
C GLU A 143 -13.84 -7.81 -3.38
N ASN A 144 -14.84 -7.66 -2.51
CA ASN A 144 -15.72 -8.76 -2.04
C ASN A 144 -14.98 -9.90 -1.33
N THR A 145 -13.78 -9.65 -0.79
CA THR A 145 -13.01 -10.63 -0.01
C THR A 145 -12.90 -10.25 1.46
N VAL A 146 -12.67 -11.27 2.30
CA VAL A 146 -12.40 -11.11 3.73
C VAL A 146 -11.04 -11.74 4.05
N ASN A 147 -10.11 -10.93 4.52
CA ASN A 147 -8.72 -11.31 4.71
C ASN A 147 -8.27 -11.08 6.15
N GLU A 148 -7.35 -11.91 6.62
CA GLU A 148 -6.81 -11.85 7.97
C GLU A 148 -5.29 -12.06 7.95
N ILE A 149 -4.56 -11.17 8.62
CA ILE A 149 -3.12 -11.27 8.86
C ILE A 149 -2.91 -11.19 10.37
N THR A 150 -2.42 -12.26 10.97
CA THR A 150 -2.37 -12.38 12.44
C THR A 150 -1.03 -12.90 12.92
N VAL A 151 -0.46 -12.25 13.94
CA VAL A 151 0.56 -12.84 14.80
C VAL A 151 -0.14 -13.39 16.03
N LYS A 152 -0.06 -14.70 16.29
CA LYS A 152 -0.59 -15.30 17.53
C LYS A 152 0.14 -14.73 18.74
N VAL A 153 -0.62 -14.40 19.77
CA VAL A 153 -0.05 -13.91 21.02
C VAL A 153 0.76 -15.02 21.68
N HIS A 154 2.04 -14.78 21.88
CA HIS A 154 2.94 -15.64 22.64
C HIS A 154 3.73 -14.77 23.63
N ALA A 155 4.01 -15.28 24.83
CA ALA A 155 4.59 -14.51 25.94
C ALA A 155 5.93 -13.81 25.61
N MET A 156 6.65 -14.28 24.60
CA MET A 156 7.95 -13.74 24.15
C MET A 156 7.87 -13.13 22.74
N ASN A 157 6.67 -12.94 22.18
CA ASN A 157 6.52 -12.52 20.79
C ASN A 157 6.88 -11.04 20.62
N LEU A 158 7.96 -10.78 19.88
CA LEU A 158 8.44 -9.43 19.53
C LEU A 158 8.13 -9.05 18.10
N TYR A 159 7.27 -9.80 17.42
CA TYR A 159 7.02 -9.69 15.99
C TYR A 159 5.75 -8.87 15.71
N SER A 160 5.79 -8.09 14.64
CA SER A 160 4.64 -7.35 14.11
C SER A 160 3.91 -8.23 13.08
N ALA A 161 2.62 -7.99 12.84
CA ALA A 161 1.91 -8.74 11.81
C ALA A 161 2.45 -8.39 10.41
N ILE A 162 2.68 -7.11 10.13
CA ILE A 162 3.37 -6.65 8.92
C ILE A 162 4.56 -5.79 9.36
N GLU A 163 5.76 -6.13 8.92
CA GLU A 163 6.96 -5.32 9.20
C GLU A 163 7.82 -5.12 7.96
N SER A 164 8.31 -3.89 7.80
CA SER A 164 9.25 -3.48 6.77
C SER A 164 10.15 -2.37 7.29
N GLU A 165 11.43 -2.38 6.95
CA GLU A 165 12.30 -1.20 7.15
C GLU A 165 11.99 -0.07 6.16
N ASN A 166 11.13 -0.32 5.17
CA ASN A 166 10.80 0.60 4.08
C ASN A 166 9.30 0.97 4.07
N ASN A 167 8.79 1.33 2.90
CA ASN A 167 7.42 1.81 2.71
C ASN A 167 6.43 0.64 2.66
N ILE A 168 5.32 0.80 3.36
CA ILE A 168 4.17 -0.11 3.34
C ILE A 168 2.96 0.67 2.84
N GLU A 169 2.28 0.15 1.83
CA GLU A 169 0.98 0.65 1.40
C GLU A 169 -0.08 -0.41 1.66
N ILE A 170 -1.18 -0.01 2.29
CA ILE A 170 -2.33 -0.87 2.57
C ILE A 170 -3.54 -0.30 1.84
N GLY A 171 -4.18 -1.10 1.00
CA GLY A 171 -5.27 -0.63 0.17
C GLY A 171 -6.17 -1.73 -0.37
N GLY A 172 -6.78 -1.45 -1.53
CA GLY A 172 -7.78 -2.31 -2.15
C GLY A 172 -9.19 -1.85 -1.81
N SER A 173 -10.18 -2.76 -1.95
CA SER A 173 -11.59 -2.48 -1.69
C SER A 173 -12.31 -3.61 -0.92
N GLY A 174 -11.56 -4.62 -0.51
CA GLY A 174 -12.05 -5.70 0.36
C GLY A 174 -11.89 -5.41 1.85
N LYS A 175 -12.21 -6.41 2.67
CA LYS A 175 -12.01 -6.36 4.11
C LYS A 175 -10.66 -6.95 4.49
N LEU A 176 -9.97 -6.28 5.41
CA LEU A 176 -8.69 -6.74 5.95
C LEU A 176 -8.66 -6.54 7.47
N THR A 177 -8.40 -7.61 8.19
CA THR A 177 -8.10 -7.56 9.62
C THR A 177 -6.62 -7.84 9.84
N ILE A 178 -5.95 -6.96 10.58
CA ILE A 178 -4.54 -7.12 10.96
C ILE A 178 -4.45 -7.17 12.47
N ASN A 179 -3.94 -8.28 13.01
CA ASN A 179 -3.73 -8.46 14.44
C ASN A 179 -2.23 -8.61 14.73
N GLY A 180 -1.65 -7.61 15.38
CA GLY A 180 -0.24 -7.53 15.71
C GLY A 180 0.17 -8.30 16.99
N GLY A 181 -0.80 -8.96 17.64
CA GLY A 181 -0.51 -9.65 18.88
C GLY A 181 0.05 -8.70 19.94
N GLN A 182 1.19 -9.06 20.54
CA GLN A 182 1.82 -8.30 21.63
C GLN A 182 2.61 -7.06 21.18
N ARG A 183 2.85 -6.91 19.89
CA ARG A 183 3.66 -5.81 19.37
C ARG A 183 2.82 -4.88 18.48
N HIS A 184 3.34 -4.49 17.33
CA HIS A 184 2.65 -3.61 16.38
C HIS A 184 1.82 -4.43 15.39
N ALA A 185 0.69 -3.92 14.97
CA ALA A 185 0.01 -4.55 13.85
C ALA A 185 0.78 -4.28 12.54
N VAL A 186 1.14 -3.03 12.30
CA VAL A 186 1.93 -2.63 11.14
C VAL A 186 3.11 -1.77 11.59
N LYS A 187 4.33 -2.16 11.18
CA LYS A 187 5.52 -1.37 11.42
C LYS A 187 6.30 -1.14 10.11
N GLY A 188 6.53 0.13 9.77
CA GLY A 188 7.22 0.52 8.54
C GLY A 188 7.90 1.87 8.64
N SER A 189 8.73 2.23 7.66
CA SER A 189 9.31 3.58 7.60
C SER A 189 8.22 4.60 7.26
N ASN A 190 7.55 4.42 6.13
CA ASN A 190 6.36 5.19 5.77
C ASN A 190 5.19 4.21 5.60
N ILE A 191 4.07 4.51 6.22
CA ILE A 191 2.86 3.71 6.11
C ILE A 191 1.80 4.56 5.45
N GLU A 192 1.24 4.07 4.34
CA GLU A 192 0.11 4.71 3.66
C GLU A 192 -1.11 3.79 3.67
N ILE A 193 -2.27 4.36 4.04
CA ILE A 193 -3.57 3.70 3.89
C ILE A 193 -4.35 4.46 2.83
N LYS A 194 -4.81 3.72 1.79
CA LYS A 194 -5.44 4.32 0.61
C LYS A 194 -6.55 3.46 0.01
N GLY A 195 -7.26 4.02 -0.96
CA GLY A 195 -8.35 3.34 -1.67
C GLY A 195 -9.59 3.18 -0.81
N ASN A 196 -10.33 2.08 -0.98
CA ASN A 196 -11.60 1.83 -0.31
C ASN A 196 -11.55 0.65 0.67
N VAL A 197 -10.36 0.31 1.17
CA VAL A 197 -10.18 -0.83 2.08
C VAL A 197 -11.00 -0.65 3.37
N ASP A 198 -11.67 -1.73 3.79
CA ASP A 198 -12.31 -1.82 5.13
C ASP A 198 -11.31 -2.50 6.07
N LEU A 199 -10.51 -1.69 6.76
CA LEU A 199 -9.36 -2.11 7.55
C LEU A 199 -9.67 -2.11 9.04
N THR A 200 -9.49 -3.26 9.68
CA THR A 200 -9.53 -3.38 11.15
C THR A 200 -8.15 -3.75 11.66
N ILE A 201 -7.66 -3.00 12.63
CA ILE A 201 -6.33 -3.17 13.25
C ILE A 201 -6.51 -3.41 14.74
N GLU A 202 -5.83 -4.43 15.25
CA GLU A 202 -5.73 -4.72 16.68
C GLU A 202 -4.27 -5.03 17.06
N ALA A 203 -3.82 -4.49 18.19
CA ALA A 203 -2.48 -4.75 18.71
C ALA A 203 -2.43 -4.41 20.21
N ILE A 204 -1.57 -5.06 20.95
CA ILE A 204 -1.36 -4.69 22.35
C ILE A 204 -0.50 -3.44 22.46
N LYS A 205 0.49 -3.29 21.59
CA LYS A 205 1.37 -2.12 21.58
C LYS A 205 0.82 -1.03 20.67
N ASP A 206 1.21 -0.98 19.42
CA ASP A 206 0.79 0.10 18.50
C ASP A 206 0.05 -0.47 17.29
N GLY A 207 -1.00 0.21 16.88
CA GLY A 207 -1.71 -0.15 15.66
C GLY A 207 -0.82 0.08 14.43
N LEU A 208 -0.48 1.33 14.18
CA LEU A 208 0.46 1.73 13.14
C LEU A 208 1.70 2.37 13.77
N HIS A 209 2.89 1.87 13.44
CA HIS A 209 4.16 2.37 13.97
C HIS A 209 5.15 2.69 12.85
N GLY A 210 5.57 3.95 12.71
CA GLY A 210 6.48 4.36 11.63
C GLY A 210 7.23 5.65 11.87
N LYS A 211 7.84 6.15 10.80
CA LYS A 211 8.43 7.51 10.75
C LYS A 211 7.43 8.50 10.17
N GLN A 212 6.53 8.03 9.34
CA GLN A 212 5.41 8.77 8.77
C GLN A 212 4.21 7.87 8.58
N VAL A 213 3.01 8.38 8.85
CA VAL A 213 1.75 7.73 8.50
C VAL A 213 0.91 8.72 7.71
N LEU A 214 0.41 8.25 6.56
CA LEU A 214 -0.46 8.99 5.66
C LEU A 214 -1.76 8.19 5.44
N ILE A 215 -2.91 8.84 5.60
CA ILE A 215 -4.23 8.25 5.32
C ILE A 215 -4.89 9.08 4.23
N THR A 216 -5.07 8.47 3.06
CA THR A 216 -5.65 9.06 1.85
C THR A 216 -6.88 8.31 1.36
N GLY A 217 -7.49 7.49 2.23
CA GLY A 217 -8.72 6.76 1.90
C GLY A 217 -9.05 5.66 2.90
N GLY A 218 -10.07 4.89 2.55
CA GLY A 218 -10.53 3.70 3.27
C GLY A 218 -11.35 3.97 4.53
N ASN A 219 -11.83 2.87 5.12
CA ASN A 219 -12.44 2.81 6.44
C ASN A 219 -11.47 2.10 7.39
N THR A 220 -10.76 2.84 8.21
CA THR A 220 -9.79 2.29 9.16
C THR A 220 -10.35 2.29 10.57
N LYS A 221 -10.32 1.14 11.22
CA LYS A 221 -10.67 0.97 12.62
C LYS A 221 -9.48 0.42 13.40
N ILE A 222 -9.04 1.12 14.44
CA ILE A 222 -7.92 0.71 15.30
C ILE A 222 -8.44 0.52 16.72
N ASN A 223 -8.19 -0.65 17.29
CA ASN A 223 -8.76 -1.00 18.57
C ASN A 223 -7.69 -1.56 19.56
N ASN A 224 -7.96 -1.36 20.85
CA ASN A 224 -7.34 -2.09 21.96
C ASN A 224 -5.81 -2.02 21.99
N CYS A 225 -5.22 -0.84 21.79
CA CYS A 225 -3.77 -0.67 21.70
C CYS A 225 -3.21 0.37 22.68
N THR A 226 -1.89 0.39 22.84
CA THR A 226 -1.23 1.49 23.55
C THR A 226 -1.32 2.75 22.71
N ASP A 227 -0.75 2.77 21.50
CA ASP A 227 -0.82 3.88 20.59
C ASP A 227 -1.55 3.45 19.31
N ALA A 228 -2.64 4.14 18.96
CA ALA A 228 -3.33 3.78 17.71
C ALA A 228 -2.43 4.09 16.51
N ILE A 229 -1.83 5.27 16.48
CA ILE A 229 -0.85 5.67 15.48
C ILE A 229 0.33 6.32 16.19
N GLN A 230 1.52 5.71 16.09
CA GLN A 230 2.77 6.25 16.60
C GLN A 230 3.76 6.50 15.46
N VAL A 231 4.35 7.69 15.42
CA VAL A 231 5.44 8.04 14.51
C VAL A 231 6.60 8.69 15.26
N ASP A 232 7.79 8.13 15.08
CA ASP A 232 8.99 8.56 15.75
C ASP A 232 10.04 9.09 14.76
N VAL A 233 10.78 10.11 15.15
CA VAL A 233 11.95 10.61 14.41
C VAL A 233 13.18 9.91 14.95
N ASN A 234 13.90 9.21 14.10
CA ASN A 234 15.32 8.98 14.32
C ASN A 234 16.09 10.19 13.82
N SER A 235 17.07 10.64 14.58
CA SER A 235 17.82 11.89 14.47
C SER A 235 18.39 12.29 13.09
N SER A 236 18.24 11.50 12.06
CA SER A 236 18.81 11.74 10.73
C SER A 236 17.80 12.07 9.62
N ASN A 237 16.49 11.80 9.78
CA ASN A 237 15.49 12.10 8.75
C ASN A 237 14.19 12.57 9.40
N LEU A 238 14.03 13.87 9.45
CA LEU A 238 12.97 14.64 10.11
C LEU A 238 11.57 14.39 9.50
N LYS A 239 10.90 13.30 9.87
CA LYS A 239 9.47 13.17 9.60
C LYS A 239 8.69 13.18 10.92
N GLY A 240 8.33 12.09 11.52
CA GLY A 240 7.53 12.07 12.74
C GLY A 240 6.17 12.73 12.55
N THR A 241 5.54 12.52 11.38
CA THR A 241 4.30 13.17 10.98
C THR A 241 3.19 12.18 10.72
N ILE A 242 2.00 12.48 11.23
CA ILE A 242 0.76 11.82 10.89
C ILE A 242 -0.05 12.79 10.03
N THR A 243 -0.49 12.36 8.86
CA THR A 243 -1.31 13.17 7.95
C THR A 243 -2.56 12.39 7.56
N ILE A 244 -3.73 13.03 7.67
CA ILE A 244 -5.02 12.47 7.27
C ILE A 244 -5.66 13.45 6.29
N GLU A 245 -5.90 12.99 5.06
CA GLU A 245 -6.38 13.80 3.94
C GLU A 245 -7.74 13.33 3.43
N GLU A 246 -8.04 12.03 3.59
CA GLU A 246 -9.30 11.41 3.19
C GLU A 246 -9.58 10.14 4.02
N GLY A 247 -10.83 9.69 4.04
CA GLY A 247 -11.27 8.43 4.62
C GLY A 247 -11.89 8.55 6.00
N ASN A 248 -12.29 7.39 6.53
CA ASN A 248 -12.89 7.27 7.86
C ASN A 248 -11.87 6.60 8.80
N LEU A 249 -11.60 7.21 9.92
CA LEU A 249 -10.74 6.65 10.96
C LEU A 249 -11.52 6.55 12.28
N THR A 250 -11.63 5.36 12.82
CA THR A 250 -12.23 5.12 14.14
C THR A 250 -11.16 4.51 15.06
N ILE A 251 -10.92 5.13 16.19
CA ILE A 251 -9.98 4.67 17.23
C ILE A 251 -10.79 4.37 18.49
N ASN A 252 -10.62 3.17 19.02
CA ASN A 252 -11.34 2.74 20.21
C ASN A 252 -10.41 2.08 21.23
N ASN A 253 -10.59 2.41 22.50
CA ASN A 253 -9.93 1.75 23.64
C ASN A 253 -8.39 1.74 23.51
N CYS A 254 -7.79 2.79 23.01
CA CYS A 254 -6.35 2.95 22.98
C CYS A 254 -5.90 3.92 24.09
N LYS A 255 -4.68 3.76 24.59
CA LYS A 255 -4.15 4.71 25.56
C LYS A 255 -3.95 6.07 24.91
N ARG A 256 -3.38 6.12 23.69
CA ARG A 256 -3.20 7.32 22.89
C ARG A 256 -3.75 7.14 21.47
N ALA A 257 -4.46 8.15 20.97
CA ALA A 257 -4.92 8.11 19.60
C ALA A 257 -3.79 8.45 18.61
N PHE A 258 -3.13 9.59 18.82
CA PHE A 258 -2.08 10.08 17.93
C PHE A 258 -0.83 10.47 18.73
N LYS A 259 0.27 9.77 18.47
CA LYS A 259 1.58 10.08 19.01
C LYS A 259 2.54 10.38 17.88
N ALA A 260 2.99 11.63 17.79
CA ALA A 260 3.86 12.10 16.71
C ALA A 260 4.94 13.04 17.22
N THR A 261 6.21 12.77 16.87
CA THR A 261 7.31 13.64 17.30
C THR A 261 7.19 15.06 16.75
N THR A 262 6.74 15.21 15.50
CA THR A 262 6.70 16.51 14.83
C THR A 262 5.30 17.10 14.75
N SER A 263 4.36 16.41 14.10
CA SER A 263 3.01 16.94 13.90
C SER A 263 1.96 15.91 13.58
N VAL A 264 0.72 16.24 13.93
CA VAL A 264 -0.50 15.62 13.39
C VAL A 264 -1.23 16.65 12.54
N THR A 265 -1.47 16.32 11.28
CA THR A 265 -2.19 17.16 10.31
C THR A 265 -3.46 16.45 9.86
N ILE A 266 -4.60 17.13 10.03
CA ILE A 266 -5.91 16.68 9.54
C ILE A 266 -6.40 17.76 8.59
N LYS A 267 -6.39 17.43 7.29
CA LYS A 267 -6.70 18.39 6.23
C LYS A 267 -7.44 17.68 5.10
N GLN A 268 -8.76 17.81 5.12
CA GLN A 268 -9.60 17.29 4.05
C GLN A 268 -9.29 17.97 2.72
N LEU A 269 -8.94 17.18 1.72
CA LEU A 269 -8.73 17.66 0.36
C LEU A 269 -10.07 17.97 -0.34
N ALA A 270 -10.01 18.77 -1.40
CA ALA A 270 -11.19 19.11 -2.18
C ALA A 270 -11.83 17.88 -2.81
N GLY A 271 -13.13 17.70 -2.61
CA GLY A 271 -13.89 16.54 -3.10
C GLY A 271 -13.76 15.28 -2.24
N CYS A 272 -12.88 15.27 -1.23
CA CYS A 272 -12.70 14.15 -0.31
C CYS A 272 -13.54 14.32 0.96
N THR A 273 -13.62 13.28 1.78
CA THR A 273 -14.30 13.32 3.08
C THR A 273 -13.37 12.75 4.16
N ILE A 274 -13.28 13.43 5.30
CA ILE A 274 -12.64 12.93 6.50
C ILE A 274 -13.69 12.79 7.60
N ILE A 275 -13.78 11.60 8.20
CA ILE A 275 -14.53 11.37 9.44
C ILE A 275 -13.62 10.65 10.43
N ILE A 276 -13.26 11.34 11.52
CA ILE A 276 -12.46 10.77 12.59
C ILE A 276 -13.35 10.64 13.83
N LYS A 277 -13.33 9.44 14.42
CA LYS A 277 -14.00 9.13 15.68
C LYS A 277 -12.98 8.54 16.64
N VAL A 278 -12.81 9.14 17.81
CA VAL A 278 -11.96 8.63 18.87
C VAL A 278 -12.83 8.39 20.09
N ASN A 279 -12.86 7.17 20.57
CA ASN A 279 -13.71 6.74 21.67
C ASN A 279 -12.89 6.06 22.77
N ASN A 280 -13.19 6.36 24.03
CA ASN A 280 -12.57 5.75 25.19
C ASN A 280 -11.03 5.69 25.10
N THR A 281 -10.43 6.87 24.90
CA THR A 281 -8.98 7.03 24.72
C THR A 281 -8.47 8.04 25.76
N GLU A 282 -7.41 7.67 26.51
CA GLU A 282 -6.89 8.52 27.58
C GLU A 282 -6.24 9.81 27.08
N THR A 283 -5.50 9.74 25.99
CA THR A 283 -4.78 10.88 25.40
C THR A 283 -5.08 10.98 23.90
N LEU A 284 -5.65 12.10 23.49
CA LEU A 284 -5.98 12.32 22.08
C LEU A 284 -4.72 12.60 21.24
N PHE A 285 -3.88 13.53 21.69
CA PHE A 285 -2.66 13.92 21.00
C PHE A 285 -1.46 13.97 21.95
N GLU A 286 -0.35 13.34 21.55
CA GLU A 286 0.98 13.52 22.10
C GLU A 286 1.90 13.96 20.95
N THR A 287 2.02 15.26 20.72
CA THR A 287 2.74 15.81 19.56
C THR A 287 3.16 17.27 19.79
N ALA A 288 4.23 17.70 19.10
CA ALA A 288 4.69 19.08 19.13
C ALA A 288 3.71 20.05 18.42
N LYS A 289 3.00 19.60 17.39
CA LYS A 289 2.12 20.46 16.61
C LYS A 289 0.88 19.74 16.11
N ILE A 290 -0.29 20.38 16.24
CA ILE A 290 -1.56 19.93 15.71
C ILE A 290 -2.03 20.93 14.66
N ASN A 291 -2.28 20.45 13.43
CA ASN A 291 -2.83 21.19 12.31
C ASN A 291 -4.19 20.62 11.95
N TYR A 292 -5.25 20.96 12.68
CA TYR A 292 -6.60 20.62 12.29
C TYR A 292 -7.17 21.76 11.44
N VAL A 293 -7.41 21.47 10.17
CA VAL A 293 -7.88 22.45 9.18
C VAL A 293 -9.39 22.34 8.99
N ASN A 294 -9.86 21.13 8.66
CA ASN A 294 -11.26 20.82 8.37
C ASN A 294 -11.51 19.30 8.44
N GLY A 295 -12.75 18.91 8.22
CA GLY A 295 -13.23 17.53 8.33
C GLY A 295 -14.13 17.35 9.56
N THR A 296 -14.73 16.16 9.70
CA THR A 296 -15.50 15.77 10.89
C THR A 296 -14.60 15.06 11.87
N PHE A 297 -14.47 15.59 13.08
CA PHE A 297 -13.68 14.99 14.14
C PHE A 297 -14.49 14.92 15.43
N LEU A 298 -14.77 13.72 15.89
CA LEU A 298 -15.56 13.45 17.08
C LEU A 298 -14.70 12.74 18.15
N VAL A 299 -14.85 13.18 19.39
CA VAL A 299 -14.24 12.53 20.57
C VAL A 299 -15.40 12.17 21.49
N ASP A 300 -15.56 10.87 21.76
CA ASP A 300 -16.68 10.31 22.53
C ASP A 300 -18.05 10.85 22.05
N GLY A 301 -18.21 10.94 20.74
CA GLY A 301 -19.41 11.43 20.07
C GLY A 301 -19.59 12.96 20.03
N LEU A 302 -18.70 13.72 20.67
CA LEU A 302 -18.74 15.19 20.68
C LEU A 302 -17.76 15.77 19.65
N ALA A 303 -18.17 16.85 18.99
CA ALA A 303 -17.29 17.54 18.04
C ALA A 303 -16.02 18.06 18.73
N TYR A 304 -14.85 17.69 18.17
CA TYR A 304 -13.57 18.21 18.63
C TYR A 304 -13.50 19.72 18.40
N LYS A 305 -13.20 20.44 19.46
CA LYS A 305 -12.95 21.90 19.41
C LYS A 305 -11.47 22.12 19.72
N LYS A 306 -10.77 22.80 18.81
CA LYS A 306 -9.35 23.18 18.96
C LYS A 306 -9.20 24.27 20.01
#